data_0f693822be77533ab07b58b4d27384c0
#
_entry.id   0f693822be77533ab07b58b4d27384c0
#
_cell.length_a   1.000
_cell.length_b   1.000
_cell.length_c   1.000
_cell.angle_alpha   90.00
_cell.angle_beta   90.00
_cell.angle_gamma   90.00
#
_symmetry.space_group_name_H-M   'P 1'
#
loop_
_entity.id
_entity.type
_entity.pdbx_description
1 polymer ?
#
loop_
_entity_poly.entity_id
_entity_poly.type
_entity_poly.pdbx_seq_one_letter_code
_entity_poly.pdbx_strand_id
1 'polypeptide(L)'
;MLLVLLFHLSLLVLVRGQQITQQKYFACSQRESVNTTLLDVPVTRRMQCMAKCLEHSQCKSGHFCKGEDDTNVCSLGSDWPLGDCDVLPANEKCSSFKIVNPCENGGTLNPDGYSCACAAYRCDTFCQRYRYDCTELGNPGSNAIEIQPKNYHTPLLVVCQQQQNTLVGYFPGQIAPGDLNKTYEQYKVNFVVGVSSWMGLETMHALTRQGEYRLTIKLNFFTGLEVVYDDFNVSSEAEGYSFNYSTFREDLSNYADGFAAIPSIGSGSLVGLPFSTFDKDPYGCAARYGAGWWYDANCGPVLAYDPAVKSARWPDTSTAVRNAPTFIFSFKLMRYY
;
A
#
# COMPACT_ATOMS: atom_id res chain seq x y z
N MET A 1 12.86 44.34 -5.98
CA MET A 1 13.17 42.90 -6.04
C MET A 1 13.30 42.42 -4.59
N LEU A 2 12.17 42.07 -3.95
CA LEU A 2 12.13 41.68 -2.53
C LEU A 2 12.36 40.19 -2.45
N LEU A 3 13.41 39.81 -1.73
CA LEU A 3 13.68 38.42 -1.37
C LEU A 3 12.58 37.90 -0.43
N VAL A 4 11.76 36.97 -0.90
CA VAL A 4 10.88 36.17 -0.05
C VAL A 4 11.77 35.13 0.64
N LEU A 5 12.23 35.43 1.85
CA LEU A 5 12.90 34.48 2.72
C LEU A 5 11.86 33.48 3.25
N LEU A 6 11.81 32.31 2.63
CA LEU A 6 11.14 31.13 3.18
C LEU A 6 11.96 30.64 4.39
N PHE A 7 11.66 31.16 5.57
CA PHE A 7 12.17 30.59 6.81
C PHE A 7 11.41 29.29 7.10
N HIS A 8 12.02 28.17 6.83
CA HIS A 8 11.67 26.89 7.44
C HIS A 8 12.12 26.94 8.91
N LEU A 9 11.26 27.43 9.78
CA LEU A 9 11.50 27.28 11.22
C LEU A 9 11.03 25.90 11.65
N SER A 10 12.01 25.00 11.80
CA SER A 10 11.82 23.76 12.54
C SER A 10 11.70 24.08 14.02
N LEU A 11 10.49 23.99 14.55
CA LEU A 11 10.27 24.31 15.96
C LEU A 11 9.87 23.05 16.73
N LEU A 12 10.76 22.60 17.58
CA LEU A 12 10.48 21.66 18.65
C LEU A 12 9.81 22.41 19.82
N VAL A 13 8.53 22.25 20.00
CA VAL A 13 7.82 22.66 21.22
C VAL A 13 7.55 21.41 22.05
N LEU A 14 8.26 21.26 23.16
CA LEU A 14 8.00 20.23 24.14
C LEU A 14 6.78 20.63 24.99
N VAL A 15 5.64 20.03 24.75
CA VAL A 15 4.49 20.06 25.64
C VAL A 15 4.24 18.62 26.11
N ARG A 16 4.42 18.38 27.39
CA ARG A 16 4.21 17.07 28.07
C ARG A 16 5.02 15.88 27.53
N GLY A 17 6.31 16.10 27.24
CA GLY A 17 7.21 14.98 26.92
C GLY A 17 7.04 14.32 25.54
N GLN A 18 6.23 14.89 24.66
CA GLN A 18 6.09 14.43 23.27
C GLN A 18 6.81 15.37 22.30
N GLN A 19 7.61 14.79 21.40
CA GLN A 19 8.23 15.53 20.31
C GLN A 19 7.17 15.94 19.29
N ILE A 20 6.94 17.26 19.17
CA ILE A 20 6.08 17.83 18.12
C ILE A 20 6.92 17.91 16.85
N THR A 21 6.62 17.05 15.89
CA THR A 21 7.22 17.11 14.56
C THR A 21 6.59 18.24 13.73
N GLN A 22 7.44 18.97 13.04
CA GLN A 22 7.25 20.12 12.14
C GLN A 22 5.81 20.35 11.64
N GLN A 23 5.12 21.31 12.27
CA GLN A 23 3.93 21.90 11.66
C GLN A 23 4.35 23.02 10.73
N LYS A 24 3.77 23.06 9.53
CA LYS A 24 4.00 24.14 8.57
C LYS A 24 3.12 25.34 8.95
N TYR A 25 3.75 26.44 9.31
CA TYR A 25 3.09 27.71 9.50
C TYR A 25 3.46 28.64 8.34
N PHE A 26 2.48 29.37 7.87
CA PHE A 26 2.71 30.51 7.02
C PHE A 26 2.60 31.75 7.91
N ALA A 27 3.63 32.56 8.01
CA ALA A 27 3.67 33.72 8.89
C ALA A 27 3.96 34.99 8.12
N CYS A 28 3.19 36.02 8.40
CA CYS A 28 3.37 37.38 7.88
C CYS A 28 3.90 38.27 9.01
N SER A 29 5.13 38.72 8.87
CA SER A 29 5.71 39.70 9.82
C SER A 29 5.23 41.11 9.49
N GLN A 30 5.03 41.92 10.52
CA GLN A 30 4.60 43.33 10.40
C GLN A 30 3.24 43.47 9.69
N ARG A 31 2.35 42.52 9.88
CA ARG A 31 1.01 42.54 9.30
C ARG A 31 -0.02 42.22 10.34
N GLU A 32 -1.16 42.86 10.26
CA GLU A 32 -2.32 42.68 11.13
C GLU A 32 -3.42 41.92 10.39
N SER A 33 -4.03 40.94 11.06
CA SER A 33 -5.19 40.24 10.52
C SER A 33 -6.47 40.97 10.90
N VAL A 34 -7.40 41.05 9.97
CA VAL A 34 -8.73 41.64 10.17
C VAL A 34 -9.82 40.57 10.35
N ASN A 35 -9.43 39.38 10.81
CA ASN A 35 -10.33 38.24 10.88
C ASN A 35 -11.26 38.23 12.08
N THR A 36 -12.29 37.37 11.99
CA THR A 36 -13.18 37.05 13.10
C THR A 36 -12.40 36.46 14.25
N THR A 37 -12.24 37.23 15.33
CA THR A 37 -11.56 36.80 16.53
C THR A 37 -12.41 35.78 17.27
N LEU A 38 -11.88 34.60 17.51
CA LEU A 38 -12.49 33.58 18.37
C LEU A 38 -12.25 33.91 19.85
N LEU A 39 -11.00 34.27 20.17
CA LEU A 39 -10.55 34.47 21.53
C LEU A 39 -9.27 35.30 21.54
N ASP A 40 -9.19 36.26 22.43
CA ASP A 40 -7.96 36.96 22.77
C ASP A 40 -7.33 36.37 24.02
N VAL A 41 -6.06 36.02 23.95
CA VAL A 41 -5.33 35.42 25.08
C VAL A 41 -4.05 36.19 25.34
N PRO A 42 -3.73 36.52 26.60
CA PRO A 42 -2.47 37.13 26.96
C PRO A 42 -1.34 36.10 26.75
N VAL A 43 -0.28 36.54 26.10
CA VAL A 43 0.90 35.69 25.84
C VAL A 43 2.17 36.55 25.94
N THR A 44 3.30 35.93 26.27
CA THR A 44 4.58 36.64 26.35
C THR A 44 5.34 36.61 25.04
N ARG A 45 5.07 35.62 24.19
CA ARG A 45 5.82 35.41 22.94
C ARG A 45 4.91 34.88 21.81
N ARG A 46 5.26 35.22 20.58
CA ARG A 46 4.57 34.76 19.36
C ARG A 46 4.37 33.23 19.35
N MET A 47 5.34 32.49 19.83
CA MET A 47 5.30 31.03 19.91
C MET A 47 4.18 30.51 20.80
N GLN A 48 3.89 31.18 21.91
CA GLN A 48 2.75 30.83 22.77
C GLN A 48 1.43 31.11 22.07
N CYS A 49 1.35 32.14 21.26
CA CYS A 49 0.17 32.43 20.45
C CYS A 49 -0.12 31.27 19.45
N MET A 50 0.92 30.79 18.78
CA MET A 50 0.80 29.63 17.90
C MET A 50 0.37 28.37 18.65
N ALA A 51 0.95 28.11 19.82
CA ALA A 51 0.58 26.98 20.66
C ALA A 51 -0.88 27.05 21.12
N LYS A 52 -1.35 28.24 21.53
CA LYS A 52 -2.75 28.46 21.92
C LYS A 52 -3.72 28.23 20.76
N CYS A 53 -3.37 28.62 19.54
CA CYS A 53 -4.16 28.32 18.37
C CYS A 53 -4.29 26.80 18.13
N LEU A 54 -3.22 26.03 18.34
CA LEU A 54 -3.26 24.59 18.21
C LEU A 54 -4.11 23.88 19.27
N GLU A 55 -4.19 24.45 20.47
CA GLU A 55 -5.04 23.93 21.54
C GLU A 55 -6.55 24.18 21.28
N HIS A 56 -6.89 25.10 20.37
CA HIS A 56 -8.26 25.49 20.10
C HIS A 56 -8.79 24.88 18.80
N SER A 57 -9.77 23.99 18.87
CA SER A 57 -10.27 23.18 17.75
C SER A 57 -10.78 23.96 16.53
N GLN A 58 -11.22 25.19 16.70
CA GLN A 58 -11.71 26.06 15.62
C GLN A 58 -10.67 27.05 15.11
N CYS A 59 -9.48 27.12 15.75
CA CYS A 59 -8.47 28.07 15.35
C CYS A 59 -7.78 27.66 14.06
N LYS A 60 -7.76 28.54 13.08
CA LYS A 60 -7.08 28.40 11.80
C LYS A 60 -5.99 29.42 11.59
N SER A 61 -6.03 30.52 12.34
CA SER A 61 -5.06 31.60 12.24
C SER A 61 -4.85 32.25 13.62
N GLY A 62 -3.80 32.98 13.75
CA GLY A 62 -3.55 33.77 14.94
C GLY A 62 -2.82 35.05 14.58
N HIS A 63 -3.01 36.01 15.46
CA HIS A 63 -2.52 37.35 15.35
C HIS A 63 -1.85 37.75 16.66
N PHE A 64 -0.55 37.95 16.64
CA PHE A 64 0.25 38.33 17.80
C PHE A 64 0.67 39.78 17.68
N CYS A 65 0.26 40.62 18.63
CA CYS A 65 0.68 42.01 18.72
C CYS A 65 1.43 42.29 20.01
N LYS A 66 2.48 43.08 19.93
CA LYS A 66 3.20 43.61 21.09
C LYS A 66 2.49 44.84 21.64
N GLY A 67 2.11 44.79 22.89
CA GLY A 67 1.61 45.95 23.65
C GLY A 67 2.72 46.85 24.14
N GLU A 68 2.35 48.03 24.72
CA GLU A 68 3.31 49.04 25.17
C GLU A 68 4.01 48.65 26.50
N ASP A 69 3.36 47.88 27.33
CA ASP A 69 3.86 47.48 28.67
C ASP A 69 4.12 45.96 28.77
N ASP A 70 4.75 45.34 27.77
CA ASP A 70 4.91 43.88 27.66
C ASP A 70 3.59 43.09 27.71
N THR A 71 2.45 43.75 27.61
CA THR A 71 1.12 43.15 27.53
C THR A 71 0.86 42.68 26.09
N ASN A 72 1.50 41.60 25.70
CA ASN A 72 1.32 41.06 24.34
C ASN A 72 -0.01 40.29 24.26
N VAL A 73 -0.73 40.48 23.18
CA VAL A 73 -2.02 39.83 22.91
C VAL A 73 -1.90 38.89 21.73
N CYS A 74 -2.52 37.74 21.90
CA CYS A 74 -2.73 36.77 20.84
C CYS A 74 -4.20 36.67 20.52
N SER A 75 -4.61 37.11 19.36
CA SER A 75 -5.97 36.94 18.86
C SER A 75 -6.03 35.68 17.99
N LEU A 76 -6.86 34.72 18.40
CA LEU A 76 -7.10 33.48 17.66
C LEU A 76 -8.24 33.68 16.67
N GLY A 77 -8.08 33.24 15.42
CA GLY A 77 -9.06 33.40 14.35
C GLY A 77 -9.54 32.07 13.79
N SER A 78 -10.81 32.03 13.36
CA SER A 78 -11.44 30.85 12.75
C SER A 78 -11.18 30.73 11.25
N ASP A 79 -10.65 31.76 10.61
CA ASP A 79 -10.40 31.83 9.19
C ASP A 79 -9.07 32.53 8.87
N TRP A 80 -8.74 32.60 7.61
CA TRP A 80 -7.61 33.37 7.06
C TRP A 80 -8.09 34.09 5.82
N PRO A 81 -7.87 35.41 5.68
CA PRO A 81 -8.24 36.11 4.45
C PRO A 81 -7.53 35.47 3.26
N LEU A 82 -8.25 35.35 2.17
CA LEU A 82 -7.71 34.78 0.94
C LEU A 82 -6.60 35.72 0.41
N GLY A 83 -5.41 35.15 0.23
CA GLY A 83 -4.26 35.82 -0.35
C GLY A 83 -2.98 35.71 0.45
N ASP A 84 -1.94 36.36 -0.05
CA ASP A 84 -0.62 36.45 0.54
C ASP A 84 -0.53 37.56 1.61
N CYS A 85 0.62 37.68 2.26
CA CYS A 85 0.86 38.68 3.29
C CYS A 85 0.59 40.11 2.86
N ASP A 86 0.68 40.40 1.58
CA ASP A 86 0.52 41.74 1.02
C ASP A 86 -0.91 42.30 1.08
N VAL A 87 -1.91 41.43 1.24
CA VAL A 87 -3.32 41.80 1.43
C VAL A 87 -3.64 42.19 2.87
N LEU A 88 -2.76 41.92 3.81
CA LEU A 88 -2.94 42.28 5.21
C LEU A 88 -2.44 43.67 5.50
N PRO A 89 -3.15 44.48 6.33
CA PRO A 89 -2.70 45.79 6.74
C PRO A 89 -1.30 45.76 7.38
N ALA A 90 -0.46 46.72 7.07
CA ALA A 90 0.85 46.83 7.67
C ALA A 90 0.75 47.26 9.14
N ASN A 91 1.38 46.53 10.04
CA ASN A 91 1.52 46.89 11.43
C ASN A 91 2.85 46.34 11.99
N GLU A 92 3.80 47.23 12.28
CA GLU A 92 5.15 46.87 12.71
C GLU A 92 5.19 46.13 14.08
N LYS A 93 4.18 46.31 14.94
CA LYS A 93 4.06 45.66 16.26
C LYS A 93 3.44 44.28 16.18
N CYS A 94 2.85 43.90 15.04
CA CYS A 94 2.05 42.72 14.90
C CYS A 94 2.66 41.68 13.93
N SER A 95 2.29 40.43 14.15
CA SER A 95 2.61 39.32 13.25
C SER A 95 1.42 38.38 13.15
N SER A 96 0.95 38.11 11.96
CA SER A 96 -0.12 37.16 11.71
C SER A 96 0.43 35.83 11.21
N PHE A 97 -0.23 34.76 11.54
CA PHE A 97 0.10 33.42 11.03
C PHE A 97 -1.18 32.63 10.75
N LYS A 98 -1.09 31.72 9.78
CA LYS A 98 -2.13 30.71 9.58
C LYS A 98 -1.54 29.31 9.79
N ILE A 99 -2.36 28.41 10.29
CA ILE A 99 -2.06 26.99 10.30
C ILE A 99 -2.25 26.49 8.89
N VAL A 100 -1.20 26.01 8.26
CA VAL A 100 -1.30 25.30 6.98
C VAL A 100 -1.65 23.87 7.29
N ASN A 101 -2.72 23.33 6.71
CA ASN A 101 -3.05 21.92 6.84
C ASN A 101 -1.81 21.10 6.45
N PRO A 102 -1.16 20.41 7.40
CA PRO A 102 0.04 19.62 7.11
C PRO A 102 -0.28 18.34 6.34
N CYS A 103 -1.56 17.98 6.26
CA CYS A 103 -1.99 16.76 5.64
C CYS A 103 -1.81 16.84 4.12
N GLU A 104 -1.10 15.88 3.59
CA GLU A 104 -0.86 15.72 2.16
C GLU A 104 -1.91 14.77 1.56
N ASN A 105 -1.99 14.74 0.23
CA ASN A 105 -2.77 13.77 -0.52
C ASN A 105 -4.25 13.65 -0.08
N GLY A 106 -4.87 14.78 0.27
CA GLY A 106 -6.27 14.81 0.66
C GLY A 106 -6.58 14.33 2.07
N GLY A 107 -5.57 14.17 2.91
CA GLY A 107 -5.75 13.85 4.33
C GLY A 107 -6.43 14.98 5.10
N THR A 108 -7.13 14.62 6.18
CA THR A 108 -7.81 15.57 7.09
C THR A 108 -7.07 15.60 8.42
N LEU A 109 -6.79 16.80 8.91
CA LEU A 109 -6.13 16.97 10.21
C LEU A 109 -7.04 16.43 11.32
N ASN A 110 -6.47 15.57 12.16
CA ASN A 110 -7.16 15.07 13.34
C ASN A 110 -7.36 16.17 14.40
N PRO A 111 -8.35 16.03 15.29
CA PRO A 111 -8.59 17.01 16.38
C PRO A 111 -7.41 17.23 17.32
N ASP A 112 -6.47 16.29 17.38
CA ASP A 112 -5.23 16.41 18.16
C ASP A 112 -4.26 17.44 17.58
N GLY A 113 -4.43 17.85 16.31
CA GLY A 113 -3.58 18.80 15.61
C GLY A 113 -2.21 18.27 15.18
N TYR A 114 -1.90 17.00 15.45
CA TYR A 114 -0.56 16.41 15.26
C TYR A 114 -0.48 15.29 14.24
N SER A 115 -1.61 14.80 13.81
CA SER A 115 -1.71 13.69 12.86
C SER A 115 -2.85 13.90 11.88
N CYS A 116 -2.85 13.14 10.80
CA CYS A 116 -3.85 13.20 9.76
C CYS A 116 -4.63 11.90 9.64
N ALA A 117 -5.94 12.02 9.44
CA ALA A 117 -6.75 10.93 8.92
C ALA A 117 -6.49 10.81 7.43
N CYS A 118 -5.80 9.75 7.04
CA CYS A 118 -5.39 9.51 5.66
C CYS A 118 -6.42 8.68 4.90
N ALA A 119 -6.48 8.87 3.57
CA ALA A 119 -7.16 7.92 2.70
C ALA A 119 -6.58 6.51 2.86
N ALA A 120 -7.36 5.47 2.58
CA ALA A 120 -6.97 4.07 2.82
C ALA A 120 -5.63 3.66 2.20
N TYR A 121 -5.30 4.24 1.04
CA TYR A 121 -4.05 3.97 0.30
C TYR A 121 -2.85 4.81 0.75
N ARG A 122 -3.05 5.76 1.69
CA ARG A 122 -1.99 6.64 2.21
C ARG A 122 -1.69 6.34 3.67
N CYS A 123 -0.47 6.67 4.09
CA CYS A 123 -0.02 6.49 5.46
C CYS A 123 1.03 7.54 5.85
N ASP A 124 1.60 7.35 7.03
CA ASP A 124 2.43 8.27 7.78
C ASP A 124 1.63 9.40 8.43
N THR A 125 2.30 10.15 9.31
CA THR A 125 1.68 11.16 10.16
C THR A 125 0.88 12.20 9.38
N PHE A 126 1.34 12.54 8.17
CA PHE A 126 0.76 13.57 7.32
C PHE A 126 0.33 13.03 5.93
N CYS A 127 0.14 11.74 5.78
CA CYS A 127 -0.30 11.09 4.55
C CYS A 127 0.68 11.23 3.37
N GLN A 128 1.98 11.26 3.63
CA GLN A 128 2.99 11.58 2.62
C GLN A 128 3.21 10.48 1.62
N ARG A 129 3.14 9.21 2.04
CA ARG A 129 3.44 8.08 1.16
C ARG A 129 2.26 7.16 0.93
N TYR A 130 2.35 6.37 -0.11
CA TYR A 130 1.53 5.18 -0.28
C TYR A 130 1.92 4.10 0.73
N ARG A 131 0.99 3.20 1.01
CA ARG A 131 1.30 1.96 1.73
C ARG A 131 2.19 1.08 0.88
N TYR A 132 3.11 0.37 1.49
CA TYR A 132 4.02 -0.52 0.76
C TYR A 132 3.32 -1.81 0.32
N ASP A 133 2.35 -2.27 1.08
CA ASP A 133 1.54 -3.46 0.81
C ASP A 133 0.27 -3.49 1.68
N CYS A 134 -0.50 -4.56 1.56
CA CYS A 134 -1.74 -4.72 2.31
C CYS A 134 -1.54 -4.94 3.82
N THR A 135 -0.33 -5.30 4.28
CA THR A 135 -0.08 -5.53 5.71
C THR A 135 -0.12 -4.25 6.54
N GLU A 136 0.11 -3.10 5.91
CA GLU A 136 -0.01 -1.80 6.56
C GLU A 136 -1.46 -1.31 6.70
N LEU A 137 -2.43 -2.09 6.25
CA LEU A 137 -3.86 -1.84 6.47
C LEU A 137 -4.33 -2.59 7.72
N GLY A 138 -5.14 -1.97 8.57
CA GLY A 138 -5.67 -2.63 9.76
C GLY A 138 -6.59 -3.80 9.41
N ASN A 139 -7.72 -3.53 8.78
CA ASN A 139 -8.65 -4.55 8.25
C ASN A 139 -9.30 -4.01 6.98
N PRO A 140 -8.68 -4.26 5.82
CA PRO A 140 -9.08 -3.61 4.56
C PRO A 140 -10.42 -4.09 3.99
N GLY A 141 -11.01 -5.13 4.54
CA GLY A 141 -12.08 -5.82 3.81
C GLY A 141 -11.52 -6.47 2.53
N SER A 142 -12.34 -6.54 1.47
CA SER A 142 -11.87 -6.96 0.14
C SER A 142 -12.01 -5.77 -0.81
N ASN A 143 -10.99 -4.93 -0.87
CA ASN A 143 -11.00 -3.70 -1.66
C ASN A 143 -9.78 -3.60 -2.57
N ALA A 144 -10.00 -3.04 -3.76
CA ALA A 144 -8.92 -2.61 -4.63
C ALA A 144 -8.34 -1.29 -4.11
N ILE A 145 -7.05 -1.23 -3.87
CA ILE A 145 -6.33 -0.05 -3.40
C ILE A 145 -5.01 0.13 -4.13
N GLU A 146 -4.54 1.35 -4.14
CA GLU A 146 -3.20 1.67 -4.61
C GLU A 146 -2.18 1.48 -3.49
N ILE A 147 -1.13 0.74 -3.78
CA ILE A 147 0.07 0.59 -2.94
C ILE A 147 1.30 0.98 -3.75
N GLN A 148 2.38 1.29 -3.08
CA GLN A 148 3.66 1.54 -3.74
C GLN A 148 4.77 0.78 -3.01
N PRO A 149 5.18 -0.39 -3.51
CA PRO A 149 6.28 -1.15 -2.92
C PRO A 149 7.55 -0.30 -2.80
N LYS A 150 8.40 -0.60 -1.81
CA LYS A 150 9.67 0.12 -1.62
C LYS A 150 10.49 0.11 -2.92
N ASN A 151 11.04 1.26 -3.26
CA ASN A 151 11.86 1.43 -4.46
C ASN A 151 11.13 1.15 -5.80
N TYR A 152 9.81 1.16 -5.79
CA TYR A 152 9.01 1.13 -7.00
C TYR A 152 8.52 2.53 -7.35
N HIS A 153 8.60 2.91 -8.62
CA HIS A 153 8.43 4.33 -9.00
C HIS A 153 6.96 4.77 -9.13
N THR A 154 6.07 3.83 -9.36
CA THR A 154 4.65 4.11 -9.59
C THR A 154 3.75 3.32 -8.64
N PRO A 155 2.62 3.88 -8.21
CA PRO A 155 1.63 3.11 -7.47
C PRO A 155 1.08 1.96 -8.31
N LEU A 156 0.74 0.88 -7.65
CA LEU A 156 0.18 -0.34 -8.23
C LEU A 156 -1.20 -0.60 -7.62
N LEU A 157 -2.18 -0.88 -8.46
CA LEU A 157 -3.52 -1.26 -8.01
C LEU A 157 -3.52 -2.75 -7.64
N VAL A 158 -3.83 -3.06 -6.39
CA VAL A 158 -3.91 -4.43 -5.88
C VAL A 158 -5.23 -4.66 -5.14
N VAL A 159 -5.62 -5.90 -4.97
CA VAL A 159 -6.77 -6.26 -4.12
C VAL A 159 -6.25 -6.71 -2.75
N CYS A 160 -6.53 -5.91 -1.74
CA CYS A 160 -6.28 -6.30 -0.35
C CYS A 160 -7.48 -7.07 0.18
N GLN A 161 -7.21 -8.17 0.86
CA GLN A 161 -8.22 -9.02 1.49
C GLN A 161 -8.09 -9.02 3.01
N GLN A 162 -9.07 -9.57 3.69
CA GLN A 162 -9.02 -9.76 5.14
C GLN A 162 -7.70 -10.41 5.57
N GLN A 163 -7.28 -10.14 6.82
CA GLN A 163 -6.00 -10.59 7.38
C GLN A 163 -4.76 -10.02 6.65
N GLN A 164 -4.90 -8.82 6.05
CA GLN A 164 -3.77 -8.10 5.46
C GLN A 164 -3.12 -8.81 4.25
N ASN A 165 -3.86 -9.71 3.60
CA ASN A 165 -3.39 -10.42 2.44
C ASN A 165 -3.52 -9.59 1.16
N THR A 166 -2.51 -9.67 0.30
CA THR A 166 -2.55 -9.16 -1.06
C THR A 166 -2.92 -10.30 -2.02
N LEU A 167 -4.01 -10.16 -2.76
CA LEU A 167 -4.44 -11.16 -3.73
C LEU A 167 -3.55 -11.13 -4.96
N VAL A 168 -2.89 -12.24 -5.24
CA VAL A 168 -1.99 -12.40 -6.40
C VAL A 168 -2.72 -12.94 -7.61
N GLY A 169 -3.52 -13.97 -7.40
CA GLY A 169 -4.30 -14.63 -8.45
C GLY A 169 -5.56 -15.24 -7.88
N TYR A 170 -6.62 -15.18 -8.65
CA TYR A 170 -7.91 -15.77 -8.32
C TYR A 170 -8.48 -16.44 -9.56
N PHE A 171 -8.62 -17.75 -9.49
CA PHE A 171 -9.10 -18.60 -10.59
C PHE A 171 -10.24 -19.47 -10.04
N PRO A 172 -11.48 -18.95 -9.99
CA PRO A 172 -12.64 -19.76 -9.65
C PRO A 172 -12.89 -20.75 -10.79
N GLY A 173 -13.17 -21.97 -10.50
CA GLY A 173 -13.45 -23.00 -11.52
C GLY A 173 -14.39 -22.48 -12.64
N GLN A 174 -14.34 -23.07 -13.83
CA GLN A 174 -15.04 -22.63 -15.03
C GLN A 174 -14.38 -21.44 -15.76
N ILE A 175 -13.05 -21.43 -15.82
CA ILE A 175 -12.32 -20.52 -16.70
C ILE A 175 -12.65 -20.90 -18.15
N ALA A 176 -13.02 -19.93 -18.96
CA ALA A 176 -13.26 -20.19 -20.37
C ALA A 176 -11.95 -20.52 -21.10
N PRO A 177 -11.98 -21.44 -22.09
CA PRO A 177 -10.82 -21.73 -22.90
C PRO A 177 -10.25 -20.44 -23.52
N GLY A 178 -8.93 -20.22 -23.35
CA GLY A 178 -8.25 -19.04 -23.87
C GLY A 178 -8.19 -17.82 -22.91
N ASP A 179 -8.96 -17.82 -21.84
CA ASP A 179 -8.92 -16.71 -20.87
C ASP A 179 -7.54 -16.46 -20.28
N LEU A 180 -6.78 -17.52 -20.01
CA LEU A 180 -5.42 -17.45 -19.48
C LEU A 180 -4.35 -17.59 -20.56
N ASN A 181 -4.73 -17.71 -21.83
CA ASN A 181 -3.80 -17.80 -22.96
C ASN A 181 -3.27 -16.40 -23.34
N LYS A 182 -2.42 -15.85 -22.50
CA LYS A 182 -1.85 -14.50 -22.62
C LYS A 182 -0.37 -14.57 -22.98
N THR A 183 0.13 -13.51 -23.62
CA THR A 183 1.56 -13.34 -23.89
C THR A 183 2.33 -13.07 -22.60
N TYR A 184 3.66 -13.22 -22.69
CA TYR A 184 4.56 -12.89 -21.58
C TYR A 184 4.40 -11.44 -21.13
N GLU A 185 4.31 -10.50 -22.05
CA GLU A 185 4.10 -9.09 -21.76
C GLU A 185 2.75 -8.85 -21.05
N GLN A 186 1.71 -9.60 -21.41
CA GLN A 186 0.42 -9.50 -20.74
C GLN A 186 0.45 -10.07 -19.32
N TYR A 187 1.25 -11.12 -19.06
CA TYR A 187 1.43 -11.67 -17.71
C TYR A 187 2.29 -10.80 -16.78
N LYS A 188 3.10 -9.89 -17.33
CA LYS A 188 3.89 -8.93 -16.54
C LYS A 188 3.00 -7.97 -15.77
N VAL A 189 1.87 -7.56 -16.33
CA VAL A 189 0.93 -6.61 -15.76
C VAL A 189 -0.31 -7.31 -15.21
N ASN A 190 -1.09 -6.60 -14.42
CA ASN A 190 -2.36 -7.13 -13.91
C ASN A 190 -3.39 -7.28 -15.03
N PHE A 191 -4.20 -8.32 -14.95
CA PHE A 191 -5.38 -8.48 -15.80
C PHE A 191 -6.55 -9.14 -15.07
N VAL A 192 -7.74 -8.88 -15.57
CA VAL A 192 -8.98 -9.52 -15.14
C VAL A 192 -9.67 -10.07 -16.39
N VAL A 193 -10.09 -11.33 -16.33
CA VAL A 193 -10.86 -11.99 -17.40
C VAL A 193 -12.02 -12.72 -16.77
N GLY A 194 -13.24 -12.28 -17.08
CA GLY A 194 -14.43 -12.76 -16.40
C GLY A 194 -14.33 -12.52 -14.89
N VAL A 195 -14.33 -13.59 -14.12
CA VAL A 195 -14.16 -13.56 -12.65
C VAL A 195 -12.73 -13.92 -12.20
N SER A 196 -11.86 -14.27 -13.15
CA SER A 196 -10.46 -14.58 -12.87
C SER A 196 -9.60 -13.33 -12.85
N SER A 197 -8.60 -13.28 -11.97
CA SER A 197 -7.67 -12.16 -11.86
C SER A 197 -6.24 -12.64 -11.66
N TRP A 198 -5.31 -11.85 -12.19
CA TRP A 198 -3.87 -12.01 -12.04
C TRP A 198 -3.24 -10.66 -11.71
N MET A 199 -2.38 -10.62 -10.71
CA MET A 199 -1.75 -9.37 -10.22
C MET A 199 -0.67 -8.83 -11.15
N GLY A 200 -0.01 -9.69 -11.93
CA GLY A 200 1.17 -9.36 -12.73
C GLY A 200 2.49 -9.77 -12.07
N LEU A 201 3.39 -10.28 -12.90
CA LEU A 201 4.72 -10.75 -12.45
C LEU A 201 5.58 -9.60 -11.91
N GLU A 202 5.51 -8.42 -12.54
CA GLU A 202 6.19 -7.20 -12.07
C GLU A 202 5.76 -6.81 -10.66
N THR A 203 4.47 -6.85 -10.39
CA THR A 203 3.92 -6.52 -9.08
C THR A 203 4.34 -7.55 -8.04
N MET A 204 4.32 -8.85 -8.38
CA MET A 204 4.80 -9.90 -7.50
C MET A 204 6.29 -9.73 -7.16
N HIS A 205 7.11 -9.47 -8.18
CA HIS A 205 8.53 -9.18 -7.99
C HIS A 205 8.73 -7.96 -7.07
N ALA A 206 8.06 -6.84 -7.37
CA ALA A 206 8.18 -5.61 -6.59
C ALA A 206 7.79 -5.80 -5.12
N LEU A 207 6.73 -6.56 -4.85
CA LEU A 207 6.29 -6.87 -3.50
C LEU A 207 7.29 -7.77 -2.78
N THR A 208 7.61 -8.91 -3.36
CA THR A 208 8.37 -9.97 -2.67
C THR A 208 9.84 -9.61 -2.44
N ARG A 209 10.40 -8.64 -3.16
CA ARG A 209 11.76 -8.15 -2.93
C ARG A 209 11.91 -7.16 -1.76
N GLN A 210 10.81 -6.64 -1.20
CA GLN A 210 10.89 -5.61 -0.15
C GLN A 210 10.89 -6.17 1.28
N GLY A 211 10.72 -7.47 1.44
CA GLY A 211 10.71 -8.15 2.76
C GLY A 211 10.39 -9.62 2.62
N GLU A 212 10.13 -10.27 3.75
CA GLU A 212 9.77 -11.68 3.83
C GLU A 212 8.27 -11.84 3.61
N TYR A 213 7.89 -12.66 2.64
CA TYR A 213 6.50 -12.88 2.27
C TYR A 213 6.11 -14.33 2.39
N ARG A 214 4.95 -14.56 2.97
CA ARG A 214 4.26 -15.84 2.97
C ARG A 214 3.33 -15.92 1.77
N LEU A 215 3.44 -16.98 0.99
CA LEU A 215 2.46 -17.34 -0.03
C LEU A 215 1.48 -18.35 0.59
N THR A 216 0.20 -18.03 0.53
CA THR A 216 -0.87 -18.98 0.84
C THR A 216 -1.68 -19.24 -0.42
N ILE A 217 -1.78 -20.51 -0.81
CA ILE A 217 -2.58 -20.96 -1.94
C ILE A 217 -3.81 -21.67 -1.40
N LYS A 218 -4.98 -21.11 -1.62
CA LYS A 218 -6.25 -21.77 -1.29
C LYS A 218 -6.68 -22.61 -2.47
N LEU A 219 -6.81 -23.89 -2.23
CA LEU A 219 -7.19 -24.89 -3.23
C LEU A 219 -8.70 -25.11 -3.28
N ASN A 220 -9.40 -24.82 -2.18
CA ASN A 220 -10.84 -24.84 -2.11
C ASN A 220 -11.33 -23.79 -1.10
N PHE A 221 -12.14 -22.85 -1.56
CA PHE A 221 -12.64 -21.77 -0.71
C PHE A 221 -13.59 -22.26 0.40
N PHE A 222 -14.42 -23.25 0.10
CA PHE A 222 -15.46 -23.72 1.01
C PHE A 222 -14.93 -24.65 2.10
N THR A 223 -13.90 -25.41 1.80
CA THR A 223 -13.31 -26.37 2.75
C THR A 223 -12.12 -25.82 3.51
N GLY A 224 -11.63 -24.64 3.15
CA GLY A 224 -10.47 -24.02 3.78
C GLY A 224 -9.15 -24.74 3.49
N LEU A 225 -9.11 -25.62 2.48
CA LEU A 225 -7.90 -26.37 2.13
C LEU A 225 -6.87 -25.44 1.51
N GLU A 226 -5.67 -25.43 2.07
CA GLU A 226 -4.60 -24.53 1.63
C GLU A 226 -3.21 -25.16 1.77
N VAL A 227 -2.26 -24.55 1.09
CA VAL A 227 -0.82 -24.82 1.23
C VAL A 227 -0.09 -23.50 1.46
N VAL A 228 0.98 -23.55 2.25
CA VAL A 228 1.64 -22.36 2.77
C VAL A 228 3.15 -22.47 2.58
N TYR A 229 3.74 -21.39 2.07
CA TYR A 229 5.18 -21.25 1.81
C TYR A 229 5.72 -19.99 2.44
N ASP A 230 6.77 -20.09 3.24
CA ASP A 230 7.46 -18.94 3.83
C ASP A 230 8.63 -18.48 2.94
N ASP A 231 8.94 -17.19 3.03
CA ASP A 231 9.98 -16.50 2.23
C ASP A 231 9.80 -16.67 0.72
N PHE A 232 8.55 -16.68 0.29
CA PHE A 232 8.24 -16.74 -1.12
C PHE A 232 8.69 -15.45 -1.81
N ASN A 233 9.42 -15.61 -2.91
CA ASN A 233 9.87 -14.49 -3.72
C ASN A 233 9.82 -14.82 -5.22
N VAL A 234 9.65 -13.78 -6.02
CA VAL A 234 9.70 -13.83 -7.48
C VAL A 234 10.90 -13.01 -7.95
N SER A 235 11.75 -13.60 -8.76
CA SER A 235 12.95 -12.98 -9.31
C SER A 235 12.62 -11.89 -10.35
N SER A 236 13.65 -11.20 -10.83
CA SER A 236 13.51 -10.17 -11.88
C SER A 236 13.13 -10.75 -13.24
N GLU A 237 12.73 -9.88 -14.17
CA GLU A 237 12.51 -10.25 -15.57
C GLU A 237 13.73 -10.88 -16.23
N ALA A 238 14.93 -10.36 -15.92
CA ALA A 238 16.20 -10.88 -16.45
C ALA A 238 16.45 -12.34 -16.00
N GLU A 239 15.87 -12.75 -14.88
CA GLU A 239 15.93 -14.11 -14.34
C GLU A 239 14.65 -14.92 -14.65
N GLY A 240 13.81 -14.39 -15.56
CA GLY A 240 12.61 -15.06 -16.07
C GLY A 240 11.45 -15.11 -15.10
N TYR A 241 11.40 -14.22 -14.09
CA TYR A 241 10.39 -14.25 -13.02
C TYR A 241 10.27 -15.63 -12.35
N SER A 242 11.38 -16.32 -12.18
CA SER A 242 11.39 -17.58 -11.42
C SER A 242 11.00 -17.32 -9.97
N PHE A 243 10.44 -18.31 -9.30
CA PHE A 243 10.13 -18.18 -7.88
C PHE A 243 10.99 -19.07 -7.00
N ASN A 244 11.15 -18.66 -5.75
CA ASN A 244 11.76 -19.44 -4.68
C ASN A 244 10.97 -19.28 -3.38
N TYR A 245 11.18 -20.20 -2.45
CA TYR A 245 10.72 -20.12 -1.06
C TYR A 245 11.73 -20.81 -0.14
N SER A 246 11.76 -20.46 1.14
CA SER A 246 12.68 -21.10 2.10
C SER A 246 12.08 -22.34 2.73
N THR A 247 10.80 -22.29 3.05
CA THR A 247 10.14 -23.34 3.84
C THR A 247 8.73 -23.62 3.37
N PHE A 248 8.44 -24.87 3.08
CA PHE A 248 7.07 -25.36 2.98
C PHE A 248 6.56 -25.64 4.40
N ARG A 249 5.42 -25.06 4.75
CA ARG A 249 4.83 -25.13 6.08
C ARG A 249 3.84 -26.29 6.17
N GLU A 250 4.37 -27.50 6.44
CA GLU A 250 3.53 -28.69 6.64
C GLU A 250 2.50 -28.52 7.75
N ASP A 251 2.87 -27.80 8.83
CA ASP A 251 2.03 -27.53 9.98
C ASP A 251 0.82 -26.62 9.68
N LEU A 252 0.89 -25.85 8.58
CA LEU A 252 -0.18 -24.96 8.11
C LEU A 252 -0.83 -25.45 6.81
N SER A 253 -0.35 -26.53 6.22
CA SER A 253 -0.77 -27.02 4.92
C SER A 253 -1.63 -28.28 5.05
N ASN A 254 -2.62 -28.40 4.17
CA ASN A 254 -3.51 -29.58 4.11
C ASN A 254 -3.06 -30.59 3.04
N TYR A 255 -2.12 -30.22 2.18
CA TYR A 255 -1.58 -31.00 1.08
C TYR A 255 -0.07 -30.98 1.07
N ALA A 256 0.52 -31.90 0.32
CA ALA A 256 1.95 -31.95 0.12
C ALA A 256 2.47 -30.76 -0.68
N ASP A 257 3.78 -30.53 -0.60
CA ASP A 257 4.48 -29.51 -1.39
C ASP A 257 4.38 -29.83 -2.89
N GLY A 258 3.54 -29.08 -3.59
CA GLY A 258 3.35 -29.24 -5.02
C GLY A 258 4.44 -28.61 -5.88
N PHE A 259 5.27 -27.73 -5.31
CA PHE A 259 6.35 -27.05 -6.02
C PHE A 259 7.66 -27.82 -5.98
N ALA A 260 7.85 -28.69 -5.00
CA ALA A 260 9.00 -29.57 -4.94
C ALA A 260 8.93 -30.69 -6.00
N ALA A 261 10.07 -31.34 -6.24
CA ALA A 261 10.11 -32.52 -7.08
C ALA A 261 9.29 -33.66 -6.50
N ILE A 262 8.46 -34.31 -7.33
CA ILE A 262 7.64 -35.47 -6.96
C ILE A 262 8.05 -36.66 -7.82
N PRO A 263 9.08 -37.42 -7.44
CA PRO A 263 9.64 -38.50 -8.27
C PRO A 263 8.63 -39.59 -8.63
N SER A 264 7.66 -39.84 -7.75
CA SER A 264 6.63 -40.90 -7.97
C SER A 264 5.74 -40.66 -9.18
N ILE A 265 5.66 -39.40 -9.64
CA ILE A 265 4.89 -39.01 -10.83
C ILE A 265 5.79 -38.42 -11.93
N GLY A 266 7.13 -38.52 -11.77
CA GLY A 266 8.09 -38.03 -12.75
C GLY A 266 8.18 -36.52 -12.86
N SER A 267 7.71 -35.77 -11.85
CA SER A 267 7.77 -34.31 -11.83
C SER A 267 9.07 -33.80 -11.22
N GLY A 268 9.69 -32.82 -11.89
CA GLY A 268 10.79 -32.02 -11.36
C GLY A 268 10.31 -30.94 -10.38
N SER A 269 11.26 -30.25 -9.75
CA SER A 269 10.95 -29.04 -8.97
C SER A 269 10.57 -27.90 -9.90
N LEU A 270 9.55 -27.13 -9.51
CA LEU A 270 9.16 -25.89 -10.20
C LEU A 270 9.95 -24.68 -9.68
N VAL A 271 10.65 -24.84 -8.57
CA VAL A 271 11.47 -23.78 -7.95
C VAL A 271 12.63 -23.42 -8.86
N GLY A 272 12.81 -22.13 -9.08
CA GLY A 272 13.88 -21.59 -9.95
C GLY A 272 13.59 -21.68 -11.45
N LEU A 273 12.47 -22.27 -11.87
CA LEU A 273 12.10 -22.32 -13.28
C LEU A 273 11.54 -20.97 -13.76
N PRO A 274 11.84 -20.56 -15.00
CA PRO A 274 11.29 -19.34 -15.55
C PRO A 274 9.79 -19.47 -15.80
N PHE A 275 9.08 -18.34 -15.68
CA PHE A 275 7.67 -18.27 -16.06
C PHE A 275 7.52 -18.44 -17.58
N SER A 276 6.63 -19.30 -17.99
CA SER A 276 6.41 -19.65 -19.40
C SER A 276 5.01 -19.27 -19.86
N THR A 277 4.94 -18.78 -21.08
CA THR A 277 3.71 -18.40 -21.79
C THR A 277 3.77 -18.98 -23.21
N PHE A 278 2.68 -19.03 -23.94
CA PHE A 278 2.67 -19.65 -25.28
C PHE A 278 3.69 -19.04 -26.24
N ASP A 279 4.09 -17.79 -26.06
CA ASP A 279 5.13 -17.08 -26.84
C ASP A 279 6.54 -17.18 -26.24
N LYS A 280 6.67 -17.71 -25.02
CA LYS A 280 7.93 -18.07 -24.33
C LYS A 280 7.79 -19.42 -23.66
N ASP A 281 7.78 -20.49 -24.45
CA ASP A 281 7.42 -21.83 -23.98
C ASP A 281 8.50 -22.87 -24.36
N PRO A 282 9.55 -23.02 -23.55
CA PRO A 282 10.66 -23.94 -23.88
C PRO A 282 10.24 -25.41 -23.93
N TYR A 283 9.11 -25.76 -23.31
CA TYR A 283 8.66 -27.15 -23.18
C TYR A 283 7.32 -27.42 -23.89
N GLY A 284 6.69 -26.42 -24.49
CA GLY A 284 5.39 -26.57 -25.16
C GLY A 284 4.21 -26.68 -24.19
N CYS A 285 4.44 -26.44 -22.91
CA CYS A 285 3.44 -26.65 -21.85
C CYS A 285 2.42 -25.52 -21.79
N ALA A 286 2.84 -24.29 -21.90
CA ALA A 286 1.94 -23.14 -21.88
C ALA A 286 0.99 -23.14 -23.09
N ALA A 287 1.48 -23.50 -24.26
CA ALA A 287 0.68 -23.70 -25.47
C ALA A 287 -0.31 -24.86 -25.30
N ARG A 288 0.13 -25.97 -24.69
CA ARG A 288 -0.70 -27.17 -24.45
C ARG A 288 -1.85 -26.91 -23.50
N TYR A 289 -1.60 -26.19 -22.39
CA TYR A 289 -2.59 -25.93 -21.35
C TYR A 289 -3.35 -24.62 -21.55
N GLY A 290 -2.89 -23.75 -22.46
CA GLY A 290 -3.52 -22.46 -22.71
C GLY A 290 -3.44 -21.50 -21.53
N ALA A 291 -2.37 -21.57 -20.75
CA ALA A 291 -2.15 -20.71 -19.58
C ALA A 291 -0.66 -20.49 -19.34
N GLY A 292 -0.29 -19.29 -18.87
CA GLY A 292 1.05 -19.03 -18.37
C GLY A 292 1.23 -19.63 -16.98
N TRP A 293 2.42 -20.25 -16.75
CA TRP A 293 2.79 -20.84 -15.48
C TRP A 293 4.29 -21.15 -15.42
N TRP A 294 4.77 -21.57 -14.26
CA TRP A 294 6.09 -22.17 -14.08
C TRP A 294 6.01 -23.66 -14.41
N TYR A 295 6.50 -24.06 -15.57
CA TYR A 295 6.43 -25.45 -16.04
C TYR A 295 7.80 -26.11 -16.02
N ASP A 296 7.87 -27.36 -15.56
CA ASP A 296 8.99 -28.25 -15.83
C ASP A 296 8.88 -28.92 -17.22
N ALA A 297 9.87 -29.71 -17.62
CA ALA A 297 9.88 -30.39 -18.91
C ALA A 297 8.73 -31.38 -19.12
N ASN A 298 8.07 -31.82 -18.03
CA ASN A 298 6.91 -32.71 -18.05
C ASN A 298 5.59 -31.94 -17.84
N CYS A 299 5.64 -30.63 -17.90
CA CYS A 299 4.55 -29.69 -17.63
C CYS A 299 4.07 -29.65 -16.18
N GLY A 300 4.79 -30.29 -15.26
CA GLY A 300 4.59 -30.24 -13.82
C GLY A 300 3.27 -30.79 -13.29
N PRO A 301 3.21 -31.00 -11.98
CA PRO A 301 1.99 -31.47 -11.34
C PRO A 301 1.03 -30.32 -10.98
N VAL A 302 1.53 -29.08 -10.86
CA VAL A 302 0.77 -27.89 -10.52
C VAL A 302 0.47 -27.10 -11.78
N LEU A 303 -0.81 -26.85 -12.04
CA LEU A 303 -1.27 -26.09 -13.19
C LEU A 303 -2.24 -25.01 -12.70
N ALA A 304 -2.05 -23.78 -13.15
CA ALA A 304 -3.05 -22.73 -12.94
C ALA A 304 -4.36 -23.05 -13.65
N TYR A 305 -4.29 -23.76 -14.77
CA TYR A 305 -5.43 -24.22 -15.53
C TYR A 305 -5.12 -25.52 -16.27
N ASP A 306 -6.05 -26.48 -16.18
CA ASP A 306 -6.06 -27.71 -16.98
C ASP A 306 -7.36 -27.76 -17.78
N PRO A 307 -7.28 -27.69 -19.13
CA PRO A 307 -8.47 -27.69 -19.98
C PRO A 307 -9.28 -28.98 -19.90
N ALA A 308 -8.68 -30.11 -19.51
CA ALA A 308 -9.38 -31.38 -19.37
C ALA A 308 -10.38 -31.37 -18.19
N VAL A 309 -10.08 -30.63 -17.14
CA VAL A 309 -10.93 -30.50 -15.94
C VAL A 309 -11.50 -29.08 -15.78
N LYS A 310 -11.13 -28.16 -16.67
CA LYS A 310 -11.52 -26.73 -16.67
C LYS A 310 -11.26 -26.04 -15.31
N SER A 311 -10.15 -26.38 -14.68
CA SER A 311 -9.79 -25.97 -13.34
C SER A 311 -8.28 -26.01 -13.15
N ALA A 312 -7.79 -25.43 -12.06
CA ALA A 312 -6.43 -25.64 -11.62
C ALA A 312 -6.19 -27.10 -11.20
N ARG A 313 -4.93 -27.54 -11.25
CA ARG A 313 -4.48 -28.84 -10.75
C ARG A 313 -3.46 -28.65 -9.65
N TRP A 314 -3.63 -29.41 -8.58
CA TRP A 314 -2.64 -29.57 -7.52
C TRP A 314 -2.30 -31.05 -7.34
N PRO A 315 -1.02 -31.42 -7.15
CA PRO A 315 -0.67 -32.79 -6.92
C PRO A 315 -1.18 -33.20 -5.53
N ASP A 316 -2.09 -34.16 -5.54
CA ASP A 316 -2.56 -34.78 -4.33
C ASP A 316 -2.61 -36.28 -4.50
N THR A 317 -2.30 -36.99 -3.44
CA THR A 317 -2.43 -38.44 -3.33
C THR A 317 -3.89 -38.88 -3.11
N SER A 318 -4.79 -37.93 -2.73
CA SER A 318 -6.22 -38.22 -2.57
C SER A 318 -7.02 -37.92 -3.83
N THR A 319 -7.87 -38.86 -4.21
CA THR A 319 -8.75 -38.76 -5.37
C THR A 319 -9.82 -37.66 -5.28
N ALA A 320 -9.97 -37.04 -4.09
CA ALA A 320 -11.02 -36.07 -3.81
C ALA A 320 -10.83 -34.73 -4.53
N VAL A 321 -9.59 -34.27 -4.75
CA VAL A 321 -9.29 -32.98 -5.39
C VAL A 321 -9.39 -33.08 -6.92
N ARG A 322 -9.11 -34.22 -7.52
CA ARG A 322 -9.16 -34.42 -8.97
C ARG A 322 -10.56 -34.29 -9.56
N ASN A 323 -11.62 -34.42 -8.75
CA ASN A 323 -12.99 -34.53 -9.21
C ASN A 323 -13.95 -33.47 -8.65
N ALA A 324 -13.44 -32.43 -7.95
CA ALA A 324 -14.30 -31.37 -7.45
C ALA A 324 -14.64 -30.35 -8.57
N PRO A 325 -15.90 -30.24 -8.98
CA PRO A 325 -16.30 -29.39 -10.11
C PRO A 325 -16.26 -27.88 -9.83
N THR A 326 -15.82 -27.47 -8.63
CA THR A 326 -15.77 -26.08 -8.17
C THR A 326 -14.47 -25.78 -7.47
N PHE A 327 -13.38 -25.95 -8.19
CA PHE A 327 -12.06 -25.71 -7.63
C PHE A 327 -11.72 -24.23 -7.72
N ILE A 328 -11.57 -23.54 -6.60
CA ILE A 328 -11.12 -22.18 -6.53
C ILE A 328 -9.64 -22.19 -6.18
N PHE A 329 -8.82 -21.65 -7.09
CA PHE A 329 -7.40 -21.52 -6.92
C PHE A 329 -7.10 -20.04 -6.65
N SER A 330 -6.70 -19.72 -5.42
CA SER A 330 -6.44 -18.36 -4.99
C SER A 330 -5.08 -18.25 -4.34
N PHE A 331 -4.25 -17.37 -4.87
CA PHE A 331 -2.92 -17.06 -4.35
C PHE A 331 -2.97 -15.77 -3.57
N LYS A 332 -2.35 -15.77 -2.40
CA LYS A 332 -2.26 -14.59 -1.52
C LYS A 332 -0.86 -14.43 -1.00
N LEU A 333 -0.39 -13.19 -0.99
CA LEU A 333 0.85 -12.80 -0.35
C LEU A 333 0.57 -12.00 0.91
N MET A 334 1.29 -12.32 1.97
CA MET A 334 1.29 -11.56 3.22
C MET A 334 2.74 -11.38 3.67
N ARG A 335 3.15 -10.14 3.89
CA ARG A 335 4.44 -9.88 4.54
C ARG A 335 4.32 -10.25 6.00
N TYR A 336 5.30 -10.98 6.52
CA TYR A 336 5.40 -11.30 7.94
C TYR A 336 6.77 -10.82 8.47
N TYR A 337 6.83 -10.59 9.77
CA TYR A 337 8.01 -10.06 10.45
C TYR A 337 8.82 -11.20 11.04
#